data_cb93b28598a5ebc799af724932aab43a
#
_entry.id   cb93b28598a5ebc799af724932aab43a
#
_cell.length_a   1.000
_cell.length_b   1.000
_cell.length_c   1.000
_cell.angle_alpha   90.00
_cell.angle_beta   90.00
_cell.angle_gamma   90.00
#
_symmetry.space_group_name_H-M   'P 1'
#
loop_
_entity.id
_entity.type
_entity.pdbx_description
1 polymer ?
#
loop_
_entity_poly.entity_id
_entity_poly.type
_entity_poly.pdbx_seq_one_letter_code
_entity_poly.pdbx_strand_id
1 'polypeptide(L)'
;VVNESNQHEIDLVSLKAWIGRSEFAQDRVDQQRVQQLAASLDLDHKVFQQTSVLPPLWHWIFATPISAMHQAGPDGHTARGGFLPPVPLPRRMWAGSRLQWHEDFKIGDPISRQSTVRSIESKSGRSGQLVFVTVKHQWKRDDQLVIDEEHDIVYRDIPQIESPQPKAAYKANVWSMNLLQATELAASKGSEEVRCTMQADEVLLFRYSALTFNSHKIHYDRRHCVEVEK
;
A
#
# COMPACT_ATOMS: atom_id res chain seq x y z
N VAL A 1 -12.14 11.16 -40.68
CA VAL A 1 -11.20 10.20 -40.09
C VAL A 1 -11.83 9.73 -38.80
N VAL A 2 -12.41 8.52 -38.86
CA VAL A 2 -13.11 7.89 -37.72
C VAL A 2 -12.06 7.50 -36.71
N ASN A 3 -12.12 8.10 -35.54
CA ASN A 3 -11.28 7.77 -34.40
C ASN A 3 -11.84 6.44 -33.83
N GLU A 4 -11.31 5.31 -34.27
CA GLU A 4 -11.57 4.03 -33.63
C GLU A 4 -11.00 4.10 -32.21
N SER A 5 -11.87 4.37 -31.25
CA SER A 5 -11.56 4.15 -29.84
C SER A 5 -11.33 2.65 -29.66
N ASN A 6 -10.09 2.23 -29.60
CA ASN A 6 -9.65 0.88 -29.22
C ASN A 6 -10.06 0.65 -27.76
N GLN A 7 -11.36 0.42 -27.53
CA GLN A 7 -11.81 -0.16 -26.25
C GLN A 7 -11.39 -1.63 -26.30
N HIS A 8 -10.19 -1.93 -25.76
CA HIS A 8 -9.83 -3.31 -25.52
C HIS A 8 -10.86 -3.89 -24.53
N GLU A 9 -11.71 -4.74 -25.06
CA GLU A 9 -12.64 -5.51 -24.22
C GLU A 9 -11.81 -6.31 -23.20
N ILE A 10 -12.07 -6.06 -21.91
CA ILE A 10 -11.34 -6.73 -20.83
C ILE A 10 -11.85 -8.17 -20.75
N ASP A 11 -11.01 -9.13 -21.11
CA ASP A 11 -11.30 -10.55 -20.94
C ASP A 11 -11.31 -10.93 -19.44
N LEU A 12 -12.44 -10.67 -18.81
CA LEU A 12 -12.62 -10.93 -17.39
C LEU A 12 -12.55 -12.43 -17.06
N VAL A 13 -12.89 -13.29 -18.01
CA VAL A 13 -12.85 -14.75 -17.81
C VAL A 13 -11.39 -15.20 -17.63
N SER A 14 -10.50 -14.78 -18.52
CA SER A 14 -9.07 -15.06 -18.40
C SER A 14 -8.47 -14.45 -17.14
N LEU A 15 -8.84 -13.23 -16.75
CA LEU A 15 -8.34 -12.61 -15.54
C LEU A 15 -8.76 -13.37 -14.27
N LYS A 16 -10.00 -13.88 -14.23
CA LYS A 16 -10.51 -14.67 -13.09
C LYS A 16 -9.75 -15.97 -12.85
N ALA A 17 -8.97 -16.46 -13.79
CA ALA A 17 -8.07 -17.60 -13.59
C ALA A 17 -6.97 -17.33 -12.54
N TRP A 18 -6.74 -16.07 -12.18
CA TRP A 18 -5.83 -15.70 -11.08
C TRP A 18 -6.45 -15.84 -9.68
N ILE A 19 -7.76 -15.98 -9.57
CA ILE A 19 -8.42 -16.17 -8.26
C ILE A 19 -7.92 -17.47 -7.61
N GLY A 20 -7.51 -17.37 -6.34
CA GLY A 20 -6.89 -18.46 -5.60
C GLY A 20 -5.36 -18.53 -5.73
N ARG A 21 -4.75 -17.77 -6.65
CA ARG A 21 -3.29 -17.70 -6.75
C ARG A 21 -2.71 -17.09 -5.48
N SER A 22 -1.68 -17.74 -4.94
CA SER A 22 -1.09 -17.35 -3.67
C SER A 22 0.42 -17.13 -3.78
N GLU A 23 0.94 -16.27 -2.91
CA GLU A 23 2.35 -16.10 -2.65
C GLU A 23 2.61 -16.09 -1.14
N PHE A 24 3.83 -16.36 -0.75
CA PHE A 24 4.25 -16.41 0.64
C PHE A 24 5.55 -15.65 0.84
N ALA A 25 5.63 -14.90 1.93
CA ALA A 25 6.84 -14.19 2.33
C ALA A 25 7.05 -14.35 3.84
N GLN A 26 8.31 -14.40 4.24
CA GLN A 26 8.73 -14.48 5.64
C GLN A 26 9.73 -13.38 5.95
N ASP A 27 9.71 -12.92 7.20
CA ASP A 27 10.61 -11.90 7.71
C ASP A 27 10.68 -11.99 9.23
N ARG A 28 11.32 -11.03 9.86
CA ARG A 28 11.33 -10.80 11.31
C ARG A 28 10.97 -9.35 11.57
N VAL A 29 10.22 -9.08 12.62
CA VAL A 29 9.95 -7.71 13.07
C VAL A 29 11.27 -7.13 13.61
N ASP A 30 12.05 -6.57 12.69
CA ASP A 30 13.39 -6.05 12.95
C ASP A 30 13.34 -4.71 13.65
N GLN A 31 14.05 -4.58 14.78
CA GLN A 31 14.08 -3.36 15.59
C GLN A 31 14.60 -2.16 14.81
N GLN A 32 15.64 -2.33 14.01
CA GLN A 32 16.24 -1.21 13.29
C GLN A 32 15.26 -0.65 12.25
N ARG A 33 14.53 -1.49 11.51
CA ARG A 33 13.51 -1.03 10.57
C ARG A 33 12.36 -0.30 11.26
N VAL A 34 11.92 -0.78 12.43
CA VAL A 34 10.92 -0.08 13.26
C VAL A 34 11.43 1.30 13.67
N GLN A 35 12.67 1.38 14.16
CA GLN A 35 13.30 2.65 14.54
C GLN A 35 13.50 3.59 13.36
N GLN A 36 13.82 3.08 12.17
CA GLN A 36 13.93 3.87 10.93
C GLN A 36 12.57 4.46 10.52
N LEU A 37 11.48 3.69 10.64
CA LEU A 37 10.14 4.22 10.38
C LEU A 37 9.77 5.26 11.43
N ALA A 38 10.01 5.01 12.72
CA ALA A 38 9.78 5.97 13.79
C ALA A 38 10.50 7.30 13.52
N ALA A 39 11.80 7.25 13.20
CA ALA A 39 12.60 8.42 12.87
C ALA A 39 12.10 9.15 11.61
N SER A 40 11.55 8.41 10.64
CA SER A 40 10.97 9.01 9.43
C SER A 40 9.66 9.75 9.73
N LEU A 41 8.99 9.40 10.82
CA LEU A 41 7.76 10.00 11.30
C LEU A 41 7.98 11.01 12.43
N ASP A 42 9.24 11.44 12.68
CA ASP A 42 9.65 12.32 13.78
C ASP A 42 9.23 11.83 15.17
N LEU A 43 9.13 10.50 15.35
CA LEU A 43 8.86 9.87 16.63
C LEU A 43 10.16 9.54 17.36
N ASP A 44 10.13 9.49 18.69
CA ASP A 44 11.28 9.01 19.47
C ASP A 44 11.53 7.53 19.18
N HIS A 45 12.49 7.26 18.30
CA HIS A 45 12.83 5.91 17.89
C HIS A 45 13.41 5.04 19.01
N LYS A 46 13.94 5.66 20.09
CA LYS A 46 14.58 4.96 21.20
C LYS A 46 13.58 4.20 22.08
N VAL A 47 12.29 4.54 22.02
CA VAL A 47 11.26 3.83 22.78
C VAL A 47 10.94 2.45 22.18
N PHE A 48 11.29 2.21 20.91
CA PHE A 48 11.06 0.95 20.23
C PHE A 48 12.22 -0.03 20.48
N GLN A 49 12.08 -0.86 21.52
CA GLN A 49 13.05 -1.86 21.93
C GLN A 49 12.51 -3.27 21.67
N GLN A 50 13.35 -4.29 21.90
CA GLN A 50 12.91 -5.69 21.83
C GLN A 50 11.65 -5.91 22.69
N THR A 51 10.73 -6.70 22.17
CA THR A 51 9.42 -6.99 22.78
C THR A 51 8.42 -5.83 22.84
N SER A 52 8.80 -4.61 22.41
CA SER A 52 7.81 -3.54 22.24
C SER A 52 6.74 -3.94 21.22
N VAL A 53 5.49 -3.56 21.49
CA VAL A 53 4.38 -3.79 20.55
C VAL A 53 4.62 -2.99 19.27
N LEU A 54 4.43 -3.64 18.13
CA LEU A 54 4.50 -3.01 16.82
C LEU A 54 3.24 -2.16 16.60
N PRO A 55 3.35 -0.86 16.35
CA PRO A 55 2.18 -0.02 16.09
C PRO A 55 1.34 -0.54 14.92
N PRO A 56 0.01 -0.32 14.94
CA PRO A 56 -0.87 -0.69 13.82
C PRO A 56 -0.38 -0.14 12.48
N LEU A 57 -0.51 -0.93 11.42
CA LEU A 57 -0.07 -0.67 10.04
C LEU A 57 1.46 -0.70 9.81
N TRP A 58 2.29 -0.74 10.85
CA TRP A 58 3.74 -0.82 10.68
C TRP A 58 4.21 -2.19 10.18
N HIS A 59 3.36 -3.21 10.22
CA HIS A 59 3.64 -4.51 9.61
C HIS A 59 3.88 -4.42 8.10
N TRP A 60 3.41 -3.36 7.42
CA TRP A 60 3.61 -3.18 5.98
C TRP A 60 5.07 -2.97 5.55
N ILE A 61 5.98 -2.65 6.48
CA ILE A 61 7.41 -2.59 6.16
C ILE A 61 8.11 -3.96 6.21
N PHE A 62 7.38 -5.03 6.57
CA PHE A 62 7.91 -6.38 6.69
C PHE A 62 7.34 -7.32 5.63
N ALA A 63 8.01 -8.45 5.40
CA ALA A 63 7.63 -9.44 4.40
C ALA A 63 7.25 -8.81 3.06
N THR A 64 7.97 -7.76 2.67
CA THR A 64 7.75 -7.01 1.42
C THR A 64 8.04 -7.91 0.22
N PRO A 65 7.32 -7.75 -0.92
CA PRO A 65 7.59 -8.54 -2.11
C PRO A 65 9.00 -8.22 -2.64
N ILE A 66 9.77 -9.27 -2.93
CA ILE A 66 11.11 -9.14 -3.52
C ILE A 66 11.02 -9.44 -5.00
N SER A 67 11.40 -8.48 -5.83
CA SER A 67 11.49 -8.64 -7.28
C SER A 67 12.83 -8.12 -7.81
N ALA A 68 13.40 -8.84 -8.77
CA ALA A 68 14.63 -8.40 -9.42
C ALA A 68 14.35 -7.19 -10.33
N MET A 69 15.36 -6.34 -10.54
CA MET A 69 15.22 -5.13 -11.37
C MET A 69 14.70 -5.39 -12.79
N HIS A 70 15.10 -6.50 -13.41
CA HIS A 70 14.59 -6.88 -14.74
C HIS A 70 13.11 -7.27 -14.77
N GLN A 71 12.51 -7.48 -13.61
CA GLN A 71 11.09 -7.77 -13.44
C GLN A 71 10.25 -6.51 -13.23
N ALA A 72 10.88 -5.34 -13.12
CA ALA A 72 10.16 -4.08 -12.97
C ALA A 72 9.47 -3.69 -14.29
N GLY A 73 8.21 -3.33 -14.19
CA GLY A 73 7.45 -2.75 -15.28
C GLY A 73 7.79 -1.27 -15.54
N PRO A 74 7.20 -0.66 -16.57
CA PRO A 74 7.50 0.72 -16.95
C PRO A 74 7.11 1.75 -15.87
N ASP A 75 6.16 1.40 -15.00
CA ASP A 75 5.72 2.21 -13.85
C ASP A 75 6.61 2.04 -12.61
N GLY A 76 7.56 1.11 -12.63
CA GLY A 76 8.45 0.78 -11.51
C GLY A 76 7.93 -0.31 -10.57
N HIS A 77 6.67 -0.74 -10.70
CA HIS A 77 6.19 -1.92 -10.00
C HIS A 77 6.68 -3.21 -10.68
N THR A 78 6.59 -4.32 -9.95
CA THR A 78 6.75 -5.65 -10.58
C THR A 78 5.79 -5.82 -11.74
N ALA A 79 6.30 -6.33 -12.87
CA ALA A 79 5.52 -6.56 -14.08
C ALA A 79 4.30 -7.45 -13.78
N ARG A 80 3.22 -7.21 -14.52
CA ARG A 80 1.94 -7.91 -14.35
C ARG A 80 2.01 -9.34 -14.93
N GLY A 81 1.09 -10.20 -14.50
CA GLY A 81 1.04 -11.60 -14.95
C GLY A 81 1.82 -12.57 -14.06
N GLY A 82 2.53 -12.04 -13.04
CA GLY A 82 3.09 -12.80 -11.93
C GLY A 82 2.02 -13.17 -10.91
N PHE A 83 2.15 -12.73 -9.67
CA PHE A 83 1.14 -12.93 -8.63
C PHE A 83 -0.18 -12.22 -8.97
N LEU A 84 -0.12 -10.94 -9.34
CA LEU A 84 -1.29 -10.18 -9.76
C LEU A 84 -1.64 -10.43 -11.23
N PRO A 85 -2.93 -10.40 -11.61
CA PRO A 85 -3.38 -10.63 -12.97
C PRO A 85 -2.84 -9.59 -13.97
N PRO A 86 -2.68 -9.98 -15.27
CA PRO A 86 -2.22 -9.09 -16.32
C PRO A 86 -3.35 -8.18 -16.82
N VAL A 87 -3.91 -7.36 -15.93
CA VAL A 87 -4.97 -6.40 -16.29
C VAL A 87 -4.46 -5.42 -17.35
N PRO A 88 -5.13 -5.26 -18.51
CA PRO A 88 -4.65 -4.42 -19.62
C PRO A 88 -4.96 -2.94 -19.44
N LEU A 89 -5.16 -2.47 -18.22
CA LEU A 89 -5.38 -1.06 -17.89
C LEU A 89 -4.09 -0.44 -17.34
N PRO A 90 -3.65 0.73 -17.83
CA PRO A 90 -2.32 1.25 -17.57
C PRO A 90 -2.08 1.60 -16.11
N ARG A 91 -3.05 2.19 -15.42
CA ARG A 91 -2.89 2.65 -14.04
C ARG A 91 -3.28 1.59 -13.03
N ARG A 92 -2.43 1.41 -12.02
CA ARG A 92 -2.66 0.55 -10.87
C ARG A 92 -2.53 1.35 -9.58
N MET A 93 -3.56 1.35 -8.76
CA MET A 93 -3.61 2.16 -7.55
C MET A 93 -4.15 1.32 -6.38
N TRP A 94 -3.71 1.65 -5.18
CA TRP A 94 -4.36 1.20 -3.95
C TRP A 94 -5.71 1.92 -3.79
N ALA A 95 -6.79 1.16 -3.61
CA ALA A 95 -8.13 1.73 -3.40
C ALA A 95 -8.52 1.75 -1.92
N GLY A 96 -8.00 0.82 -1.13
CA GLY A 96 -8.25 0.74 0.30
C GLY A 96 -7.90 -0.62 0.89
N SER A 97 -7.94 -0.73 2.21
CA SER A 97 -7.78 -1.99 2.93
C SER A 97 -8.79 -2.11 4.05
N ARG A 98 -9.11 -3.35 4.41
CA ARG A 98 -9.89 -3.73 5.58
C ARG A 98 -9.03 -4.66 6.41
N LEU A 99 -8.77 -4.30 7.67
CA LEU A 99 -7.90 -5.05 8.54
C LEU A 99 -8.64 -5.47 9.81
N GLN A 100 -8.37 -6.70 10.24
CA GLN A 100 -8.81 -7.24 11.51
C GLN A 100 -7.59 -7.72 12.28
N TRP A 101 -7.34 -7.13 13.45
CA TRP A 101 -6.31 -7.56 14.37
C TRP A 101 -6.90 -8.59 15.32
N HIS A 102 -6.20 -9.72 15.47
CA HIS A 102 -6.49 -10.77 16.43
C HIS A 102 -5.54 -10.68 17.61
N GLU A 103 -4.30 -10.27 17.35
CA GLU A 103 -3.23 -10.05 18.31
C GLU A 103 -2.27 -8.94 17.83
N ASP A 104 -1.29 -8.63 18.66
CA ASP A 104 -0.21 -7.68 18.33
C ASP A 104 1.06 -8.41 17.94
N PHE A 105 1.76 -7.91 16.92
CA PHE A 105 3.16 -8.24 16.72
C PHE A 105 4.03 -7.47 17.71
N LYS A 106 5.15 -8.08 18.08
CA LYS A 106 6.19 -7.45 18.89
C LYS A 106 7.51 -7.41 18.13
N ILE A 107 8.34 -6.43 18.45
CA ILE A 107 9.72 -6.37 17.91
C ILE A 107 10.46 -7.63 18.32
N GLY A 108 11.05 -8.30 17.32
CA GLY A 108 11.71 -9.59 17.46
C GLY A 108 10.88 -10.78 17.02
N ASP A 109 9.56 -10.65 16.86
CA ASP A 109 8.71 -11.74 16.41
C ASP A 109 9.07 -12.20 14.98
N PRO A 110 8.97 -13.50 14.68
CA PRO A 110 8.87 -13.95 13.31
C PRO A 110 7.56 -13.44 12.71
N ILE A 111 7.60 -13.00 11.46
CA ILE A 111 6.42 -12.53 10.73
C ILE A 111 6.38 -13.22 9.37
N SER A 112 5.23 -13.74 9.02
CA SER A 112 4.98 -14.28 7.69
C SER A 112 3.71 -13.71 7.11
N ARG A 113 3.67 -13.61 5.78
CA ARG A 113 2.50 -13.15 5.02
C ARG A 113 2.16 -14.16 3.94
N GLN A 114 0.95 -14.67 3.99
CA GLN A 114 0.33 -15.39 2.89
C GLN A 114 -0.64 -14.47 2.18
N SER A 115 -0.39 -14.18 0.91
CA SER A 115 -1.23 -13.35 0.05
C SER A 115 -1.98 -14.23 -0.94
N THR A 116 -3.29 -14.02 -1.10
CA THR A 116 -4.11 -14.78 -2.04
C THR A 116 -5.04 -13.84 -2.81
N VAL A 117 -5.06 -13.95 -4.13
CA VAL A 117 -6.02 -13.22 -4.96
C VAL A 117 -7.43 -13.74 -4.65
N ARG A 118 -8.28 -12.92 -4.03
CA ARG A 118 -9.60 -13.33 -3.56
C ARG A 118 -10.70 -13.10 -4.59
N SER A 119 -10.68 -11.94 -5.23
CA SER A 119 -11.70 -11.61 -6.22
C SER A 119 -11.15 -10.69 -7.31
N ILE A 120 -11.78 -10.76 -8.48
CA ILE A 120 -11.51 -9.88 -9.62
C ILE A 120 -12.86 -9.44 -10.19
N GLU A 121 -13.12 -8.14 -10.15
CA GLU A 121 -14.39 -7.55 -10.58
C GLU A 121 -14.14 -6.41 -11.56
N SER A 122 -14.99 -6.30 -12.57
CA SER A 122 -15.01 -5.15 -13.49
C SER A 122 -16.21 -4.28 -13.19
N LYS A 123 -16.00 -2.96 -13.24
CA LYS A 123 -17.07 -1.95 -13.13
C LYS A 123 -16.90 -0.92 -14.22
N SER A 124 -17.98 -0.52 -14.83
CA SER A 124 -18.02 0.63 -15.75
C SER A 124 -18.52 1.86 -15.01
N GLY A 125 -17.74 2.93 -15.07
CA GLY A 125 -18.07 4.22 -14.45
C GLY A 125 -17.94 5.38 -15.43
N ARG A 126 -18.17 6.60 -14.96
CA ARG A 126 -18.02 7.82 -15.77
C ARG A 126 -16.59 8.01 -16.33
N SER A 127 -15.60 7.46 -15.67
CA SER A 127 -14.19 7.53 -16.05
C SER A 127 -13.69 6.32 -16.86
N GLY A 128 -14.60 5.53 -17.46
CA GLY A 128 -14.26 4.33 -18.21
C GLY A 128 -14.34 3.03 -17.42
N GLN A 129 -13.68 2.01 -17.93
CA GLN A 129 -13.62 0.69 -17.28
C GLN A 129 -12.65 0.69 -16.09
N LEU A 130 -13.08 0.02 -15.03
CA LEU A 130 -12.29 -0.23 -13.82
C LEU A 130 -12.23 -1.74 -13.58
N VAL A 131 -11.07 -2.23 -13.17
CA VAL A 131 -10.92 -3.60 -12.66
C VAL A 131 -10.44 -3.52 -11.23
N PHE A 132 -11.17 -4.15 -10.33
CA PHE A 132 -10.80 -4.29 -8.92
C PHE A 132 -10.25 -5.69 -8.70
N VAL A 133 -9.11 -5.75 -8.04
CA VAL A 133 -8.49 -7.01 -7.58
C VAL A 133 -8.38 -6.91 -6.07
N THR A 134 -9.11 -7.79 -5.36
CA THR A 134 -8.99 -7.90 -3.91
C THR A 134 -7.98 -9.00 -3.59
N VAL A 135 -6.95 -8.65 -2.84
CA VAL A 135 -5.96 -9.58 -2.31
C VAL A 135 -6.20 -9.74 -0.81
N LYS A 136 -6.31 -10.98 -0.35
CA LYS A 136 -6.33 -11.31 1.06
C LYS A 136 -4.91 -11.58 1.54
N HIS A 137 -4.47 -10.89 2.59
CA HIS A 137 -3.22 -11.13 3.28
C HIS A 137 -3.51 -11.68 4.67
N GLN A 138 -2.91 -12.82 4.98
CA GLN A 138 -2.90 -13.39 6.31
C GLN A 138 -1.50 -13.23 6.90
N TRP A 139 -1.40 -12.42 7.95
CA TRP A 139 -0.16 -12.14 8.64
C TRP A 139 -0.09 -13.02 9.89
N LYS A 140 0.98 -13.79 10.02
CA LYS A 140 1.12 -14.78 11.10
C LYS A 140 2.44 -14.60 11.85
N ARG A 141 2.38 -14.91 13.15
CA ARG A 141 3.52 -15.20 14.00
C ARG A 141 3.58 -16.70 14.16
N ASP A 142 4.62 -17.35 13.62
CA ASP A 142 4.63 -18.79 13.43
C ASP A 142 3.36 -19.26 12.69
N ASP A 143 2.53 -20.14 13.26
CA ASP A 143 1.28 -20.58 12.67
C ASP A 143 0.05 -19.78 13.14
N GLN A 144 0.22 -18.85 14.07
CA GLN A 144 -0.87 -18.08 14.66
C GLN A 144 -1.21 -16.87 13.80
N LEU A 145 -2.49 -16.75 13.41
CA LEU A 145 -3.01 -15.58 12.69
C LEU A 145 -3.02 -14.36 13.62
N VAL A 146 -2.33 -13.31 13.22
CA VAL A 146 -2.23 -12.04 13.96
C VAL A 146 -3.08 -10.95 13.30
N ILE A 147 -2.98 -10.82 11.96
CA ILE A 147 -3.78 -9.84 11.21
C ILE A 147 -4.38 -10.53 9.98
N ASP A 148 -5.65 -10.28 9.75
CA ASP A 148 -6.35 -10.61 8.50
C ASP A 148 -6.64 -9.31 7.76
N GLU A 149 -6.13 -9.19 6.53
CA GLU A 149 -6.22 -7.97 5.73
C GLU A 149 -6.78 -8.28 4.35
N GLU A 150 -7.71 -7.47 3.89
CA GLU A 150 -8.11 -7.40 2.49
C GLU A 150 -7.62 -6.09 1.89
N HIS A 151 -6.89 -6.18 0.79
CA HIS A 151 -6.27 -5.09 0.07
C HIS A 151 -6.90 -4.96 -1.31
N ASP A 152 -7.59 -3.85 -1.57
CA ASP A 152 -8.23 -3.58 -2.84
C ASP A 152 -7.30 -2.78 -3.75
N ILE A 153 -7.00 -3.33 -4.90
CA ILE A 153 -6.22 -2.71 -5.97
C ILE A 153 -7.19 -2.37 -7.09
N VAL A 154 -7.17 -1.14 -7.57
CA VAL A 154 -7.93 -0.70 -8.73
C VAL A 154 -7.03 -0.45 -9.92
N TYR A 155 -7.43 -1.01 -11.05
CA TYR A 155 -6.84 -0.73 -12.35
C TYR A 155 -7.80 0.15 -13.14
N ARG A 156 -7.28 1.16 -13.81
CA ARG A 156 -8.08 2.07 -14.65
C ARG A 156 -7.32 2.56 -15.87
N ASP A 157 -8.07 3.06 -16.83
CA ASP A 157 -7.52 3.75 -17.98
C ASP A 157 -7.07 5.19 -17.64
N ILE A 158 -6.31 5.78 -18.53
CA ILE A 158 -5.96 7.20 -18.45
C ILE A 158 -7.23 8.01 -18.76
N PRO A 159 -7.63 8.96 -17.91
CA PRO A 159 -8.80 9.78 -18.18
C PRO A 159 -8.65 10.54 -19.53
N GLN A 160 -9.62 10.43 -20.40
CA GLN A 160 -9.62 11.16 -21.67
C GLN A 160 -9.99 12.64 -21.51
N ILE A 161 -10.50 13.03 -20.36
CA ILE A 161 -10.90 14.41 -20.05
C ILE A 161 -9.94 14.94 -18.99
N GLU A 162 -9.26 16.02 -19.31
CA GLU A 162 -8.57 16.83 -18.31
C GLU A 162 -9.64 17.43 -17.37
N SER A 163 -9.97 16.72 -16.31
CA SER A 163 -10.62 17.36 -15.18
C SER A 163 -9.64 18.42 -14.67
N PRO A 164 -10.04 19.71 -14.56
CA PRO A 164 -9.18 20.66 -13.87
C PRO A 164 -8.90 20.08 -12.50
N GLN A 165 -7.66 19.63 -12.28
CA GLN A 165 -7.22 19.19 -10.96
C GLN A 165 -7.52 20.37 -10.04
N PRO A 166 -8.32 20.21 -8.98
CA PRO A 166 -8.39 21.25 -7.99
C PRO A 166 -6.94 21.51 -7.56
N LYS A 167 -6.46 22.74 -7.77
CA LYS A 167 -5.19 23.15 -7.21
C LYS A 167 -5.36 23.02 -5.70
N ALA A 168 -5.04 21.85 -5.17
CA ALA A 168 -5.01 21.61 -3.75
C ALA A 168 -4.03 22.64 -3.23
N ALA A 169 -4.54 23.65 -2.57
CA ALA A 169 -3.71 24.51 -1.76
C ALA A 169 -3.09 23.58 -0.71
N TYR A 170 -1.84 23.22 -0.94
CA TYR A 170 -1.05 22.39 -0.04
C TYR A 170 -0.90 23.20 1.24
N LYS A 171 -1.82 23.03 2.16
CA LYS A 171 -1.63 23.51 3.53
C LYS A 171 -0.71 22.50 4.18
N ALA A 172 0.57 22.87 4.30
CA ALA A 172 1.49 22.15 5.15
C ALA A 172 0.87 22.05 6.56
N ASN A 173 0.55 20.85 6.95
CA ASN A 173 0.01 20.58 8.27
C ASN A 173 1.19 20.05 9.13
N VAL A 174 1.44 20.63 10.27
CA VAL A 174 2.56 20.32 11.17
C VAL A 174 2.08 19.40 12.28
N TRP A 175 2.77 18.31 12.52
CA TRP A 175 2.50 17.37 13.60
C TRP A 175 3.21 17.75 14.89
N SER A 176 2.58 17.55 16.01
CA SER A 176 3.16 17.83 17.33
C SER A 176 2.80 16.82 18.42
N MET A 177 2.50 15.57 18.08
CA MET A 177 2.19 14.57 19.11
C MET A 177 2.90 13.25 18.86
N ASN A 178 3.53 12.69 19.90
CA ASN A 178 4.07 11.34 19.89
C ASN A 178 2.93 10.32 19.73
N LEU A 179 3.04 9.41 18.75
CA LEU A 179 2.01 8.41 18.47
C LEU A 179 1.70 7.53 19.70
N LEU A 180 2.71 7.23 20.53
CA LEU A 180 2.51 6.49 21.78
C LEU A 180 1.71 7.31 22.78
N GLN A 181 2.00 8.60 22.93
CA GLN A 181 1.23 9.49 23.80
C GLN A 181 -0.20 9.66 23.29
N ALA A 182 -0.40 9.72 21.96
CA ALA A 182 -1.72 9.76 21.36
C ALA A 182 -2.52 8.47 21.65
N THR A 183 -1.87 7.31 21.57
CA THR A 183 -2.49 6.01 21.86
C THR A 183 -2.82 5.87 23.35
N GLU A 184 -1.89 6.27 24.23
CA GLU A 184 -2.11 6.28 25.69
C GLU A 184 -3.20 7.26 26.08
N LEU A 185 -3.22 8.45 25.47
CA LEU A 185 -4.24 9.46 25.72
C LEU A 185 -5.62 9.01 25.25
N ALA A 186 -5.72 8.38 24.09
CA ALA A 186 -6.95 7.80 23.58
C ALA A 186 -7.46 6.67 24.48
N ALA A 187 -6.58 5.81 24.98
CA ALA A 187 -6.92 4.74 25.92
C ALA A 187 -7.37 5.27 27.31
N SER A 188 -6.78 6.39 27.74
CA SER A 188 -7.07 6.96 29.07
C SER A 188 -8.32 7.84 29.15
N LYS A 189 -8.72 8.44 28.03
CA LYS A 189 -9.80 9.45 28.00
C LYS A 189 -11.11 8.99 27.38
N GLY A 190 -11.20 7.72 26.97
CA GLY A 190 -12.39 7.24 26.28
C GLY A 190 -12.64 7.97 24.97
N SER A 191 -13.55 8.01 24.26
CA SER A 191 -13.89 8.46 22.90
C SER A 191 -13.41 9.86 22.45
N GLU A 192 -12.37 10.43 23.00
CA GLU A 192 -11.79 11.69 22.46
C GLU A 192 -11.03 11.42 21.17
N GLU A 193 -11.39 12.14 20.11
CA GLU A 193 -10.73 12.10 18.82
C GLU A 193 -9.32 12.71 18.94
N VAL A 194 -8.29 11.89 18.71
CA VAL A 194 -6.90 12.36 18.61
C VAL A 194 -6.59 12.69 17.17
N ARG A 195 -6.37 13.97 16.86
CA ARG A 195 -5.97 14.44 15.53
C ARG A 195 -4.48 14.69 15.51
N CYS A 196 -3.83 14.00 14.62
CA CYS A 196 -2.44 14.26 14.28
C CYS A 196 -2.36 14.76 12.85
N THR A 197 -1.40 15.66 12.57
CA THR A 197 -1.17 16.21 11.22
C THR A 197 0.29 16.01 10.83
N MET A 198 0.59 15.50 9.65
CA MET A 198 1.96 15.26 9.17
C MET A 198 2.19 15.99 7.85
N GLN A 199 3.36 16.57 7.68
CA GLN A 199 3.79 17.06 6.38
C GLN A 199 4.41 15.91 5.61
N ALA A 200 3.69 15.40 4.60
CA ALA A 200 4.22 14.42 3.69
C ALA A 200 5.02 15.15 2.60
N ASP A 201 6.32 15.27 2.81
CA ASP A 201 7.27 15.81 1.83
C ASP A 201 7.94 14.67 1.03
N GLU A 202 8.79 15.05 0.08
CA GLU A 202 9.53 14.11 -0.76
C GLU A 202 10.52 13.26 0.03
N VAL A 203 11.05 13.75 1.15
CA VAL A 203 11.99 13.01 2.00
C VAL A 203 11.27 11.88 2.74
N LEU A 204 10.11 12.18 3.32
CA LEU A 204 9.28 11.16 3.96
C LEU A 204 8.83 10.12 2.95
N LEU A 205 8.36 10.56 1.78
CA LEU A 205 7.91 9.67 0.71
C LEU A 205 9.02 8.73 0.25
N PHE A 206 10.24 9.24 0.07
CA PHE A 206 11.40 8.44 -0.30
C PHE A 206 11.75 7.39 0.77
N ARG A 207 11.84 7.81 2.05
CA ARG A 207 12.15 6.91 3.17
C ARG A 207 11.11 5.81 3.32
N TYR A 208 9.82 6.16 3.26
CA TYR A 208 8.75 5.19 3.37
C TYR A 208 8.75 4.21 2.19
N SER A 209 8.96 4.70 0.97
CA SER A 209 9.07 3.87 -0.23
C SER A 209 10.25 2.89 -0.13
N ALA A 210 11.39 3.32 0.42
CA ALA A 210 12.53 2.45 0.64
C ALA A 210 12.23 1.37 1.69
N LEU A 211 11.59 1.72 2.81
CA LEU A 211 11.20 0.78 3.87
C LEU A 211 10.19 -0.27 3.40
N THR A 212 9.29 0.11 2.50
CA THR A 212 8.27 -0.79 1.91
C THR A 212 8.74 -1.49 0.64
N PHE A 213 9.99 -1.27 0.22
CA PHE A 213 10.54 -1.76 -1.05
C PHE A 213 9.67 -1.38 -2.26
N ASN A 214 9.07 -0.21 -2.23
CA ASN A 214 8.16 0.28 -3.27
C ASN A 214 8.88 1.19 -4.25
N SER A 215 9.06 0.72 -5.48
CA SER A 215 9.75 1.43 -6.57
C SER A 215 8.80 2.07 -7.58
N HIS A 216 7.52 2.27 -7.24
CA HIS A 216 6.59 2.94 -8.13
C HIS A 216 7.05 4.37 -8.44
N LYS A 217 7.14 4.71 -9.73
CA LYS A 217 7.69 5.99 -10.20
C LYS A 217 6.95 7.21 -9.68
N ILE A 218 5.68 7.08 -9.32
CA ILE A 218 4.89 8.17 -8.73
C ILE A 218 5.51 8.73 -7.44
N HIS A 219 6.36 7.95 -6.76
CA HIS A 219 6.99 8.33 -5.51
C HIS A 219 8.28 9.15 -5.69
N TYR A 220 8.92 9.13 -6.88
CA TYR A 220 10.22 9.76 -7.06
C TYR A 220 10.47 10.39 -8.43
N ASP A 221 9.65 10.07 -9.46
CA ASP A 221 9.81 10.58 -10.81
C ASP A 221 8.74 11.63 -11.11
N ARG A 222 9.09 12.91 -10.87
CA ARG A 222 8.19 14.03 -11.13
C ARG A 222 7.73 14.08 -12.60
N ARG A 223 8.62 13.71 -13.54
CA ARG A 223 8.26 13.69 -14.96
C ARG A 223 7.18 12.66 -15.23
N HIS A 224 7.34 11.46 -14.68
CA HIS A 224 6.31 10.43 -14.76
C HIS A 224 4.97 10.90 -14.18
N CYS A 225 4.99 11.56 -13.02
CA CYS A 225 3.76 12.09 -12.40
C CYS A 225 3.05 13.11 -13.30
N VAL A 226 3.82 14.01 -13.94
CA VAL A 226 3.24 15.12 -14.73
C VAL A 226 2.84 14.69 -16.14
N GLU A 227 3.64 13.81 -16.78
CA GLU A 227 3.44 13.44 -18.19
C GLU A 227 2.60 12.16 -18.36
N VAL A 228 2.70 11.21 -17.43
CA VAL A 228 2.04 9.89 -17.54
C VAL A 228 0.82 9.79 -16.63
N GLU A 229 0.95 10.23 -15.38
CA GLU A 229 -0.12 10.07 -14.37
C GLU A 229 -1.17 11.20 -14.38
N LYS A 230 -0.96 12.30 -15.08
CA LYS A 230 -1.82 13.51 -15.26
C LYS A 230 -3.12 13.51 -14.51
#